data_376deaaaf05a6686e4bcbf08952a1f9c
#
_entry.id   376deaaaf05a6686e4bcbf08952a1f9c
#
_cell.length_a   1.000
_cell.length_b   1.000
_cell.length_c   1.000
_cell.angle_alpha   90.00
_cell.angle_beta   90.00
_cell.angle_gamma   90.00
#
_symmetry.space_group_name_H-M   'P 1'
#
loop_
_entity.id
_entity.type
_entity.pdbx_description
1 polymer ?
#
loop_
_entity_poly.entity_id
_entity_poly.type
_entity_poly.pdbx_seq_one_letter_code
_entity_poly.pdbx_strand_id
1 'polypeptide(L)'
;MEYEVTKDFDQITLKDDFMFFSVMSDKELCKELLERILDIKIKKLVYVAGQDTKKDSYDGKGVRLDIYTEDSENTVYNVEMQAGKSTNLPKRSRFYQSAIDLNQLHAGMDYDALKNTIVIFICTFDVFKKDFLKYTFKNICMEDKELVLNDATTKVFVNTTATLDDENLNPKLVSLIKYINSETITDEYTKKLDEAVRIKRRSADWRVKYMKYELNLLEREREGEKRLATLMDLLYKEHRFDDMGQVASDEEYRQKLYKEYNIQ
;
A
#
# COMPACT_ATOMS: atom_id res chain seq x y z
N MET A 1 -0.21 -22.50 -23.90
CA MET A 1 -1.00 -22.44 -22.65
C MET A 1 -1.78 -21.15 -22.71
N GLU A 2 -3.10 -21.25 -22.86
CA GLU A 2 -4.00 -20.11 -22.77
C GLU A 2 -3.93 -19.57 -21.33
N TYR A 3 -3.61 -18.29 -21.21
CA TYR A 3 -3.64 -17.60 -19.93
C TYR A 3 -5.09 -17.22 -19.66
N GLU A 4 -5.74 -17.91 -18.76
CA GLU A 4 -7.05 -17.52 -18.25
C GLU A 4 -6.84 -16.23 -17.39
N VAL A 5 -7.28 -15.11 -17.95
CA VAL A 5 -7.39 -13.87 -17.17
C VAL A 5 -8.53 -14.11 -16.18
N THR A 6 -8.19 -14.29 -14.93
CA THR A 6 -9.11 -14.76 -13.88
C THR A 6 -10.11 -13.69 -13.41
N LYS A 7 -9.90 -12.42 -13.77
CA LYS A 7 -10.79 -11.31 -13.36
C LYS A 7 -11.55 -10.73 -14.55
N ASP A 8 -12.86 -10.65 -14.40
CA ASP A 8 -13.72 -9.88 -15.31
C ASP A 8 -13.41 -8.39 -15.12
N PHE A 9 -12.98 -7.71 -16.20
CA PHE A 9 -12.63 -6.29 -16.17
C PHE A 9 -13.79 -5.40 -15.72
N ASP A 10 -15.02 -5.81 -15.95
CA ASP A 10 -16.20 -5.06 -15.56
C ASP A 10 -16.48 -5.14 -14.05
N GLN A 11 -15.83 -6.10 -13.35
CA GLN A 11 -15.94 -6.30 -11.90
C GLN A 11 -14.76 -5.73 -11.10
N ILE A 12 -13.73 -5.22 -11.76
CA ILE A 12 -12.58 -4.61 -11.07
C ILE A 12 -13.02 -3.29 -10.42
N THR A 13 -12.89 -3.21 -9.10
CA THR A 13 -13.31 -2.05 -8.30
C THR A 13 -12.12 -1.22 -7.83
N LEU A 14 -12.38 -0.12 -7.13
CA LEU A 14 -11.33 0.71 -6.52
C LEU A 14 -10.52 -0.03 -5.44
N LYS A 15 -10.94 -1.21 -4.98
CA LYS A 15 -10.16 -2.08 -4.06
C LYS A 15 -8.96 -2.75 -4.74
N ASP A 16 -8.98 -2.85 -6.06
CA ASP A 16 -7.85 -3.37 -6.82
C ASP A 16 -6.74 -2.32 -6.86
N ASP A 17 -5.51 -2.71 -6.53
CA ASP A 17 -4.37 -1.80 -6.42
C ASP A 17 -4.03 -1.10 -7.73
N PHE A 18 -4.14 -1.78 -8.88
CA PHE A 18 -3.91 -1.17 -10.18
C PHE A 18 -5.03 -0.20 -10.58
N MET A 19 -6.29 -0.51 -10.27
CA MET A 19 -7.40 0.41 -10.48
C MET A 19 -7.24 1.63 -9.56
N PHE A 20 -6.94 1.41 -8.28
CA PHE A 20 -6.70 2.47 -7.31
C PHE A 20 -5.61 3.43 -7.79
N PHE A 21 -4.45 2.90 -8.16
CA PHE A 21 -3.38 3.71 -8.74
C PHE A 21 -3.83 4.48 -9.99
N SER A 22 -4.51 3.78 -10.91
CA SER A 22 -4.93 4.38 -12.18
C SER A 22 -5.90 5.54 -12.01
N VAL A 23 -6.80 5.47 -11.00
CA VAL A 23 -7.77 6.52 -10.69
C VAL A 23 -7.10 7.64 -9.89
N MET A 24 -6.29 7.29 -8.88
CA MET A 24 -5.64 8.26 -8.00
C MET A 24 -4.43 8.95 -8.64
N SER A 25 -4.02 8.56 -9.85
CA SER A 25 -3.08 9.33 -10.66
C SER A 25 -3.63 10.69 -11.10
N ASP A 26 -4.96 10.88 -11.04
CA ASP A 26 -5.58 12.19 -11.14
C ASP A 26 -5.36 12.99 -9.86
N LYS A 27 -4.73 14.18 -9.99
CA LYS A 27 -4.33 15.01 -8.84
C LYS A 27 -5.53 15.51 -8.03
N GLU A 28 -6.63 15.84 -8.67
CA GLU A 28 -7.81 16.37 -7.99
C GLU A 28 -8.54 15.26 -7.22
N LEU A 29 -8.65 14.07 -7.82
CA LEU A 29 -9.21 12.90 -7.14
C LEU A 29 -8.32 12.46 -5.96
N CYS A 30 -7.01 12.42 -6.15
CA CYS A 30 -6.05 12.09 -5.11
C CYS A 30 -6.06 13.12 -3.97
N LYS A 31 -6.08 14.41 -4.31
CA LYS A 31 -6.16 15.49 -3.33
C LYS A 31 -7.42 15.35 -2.44
N GLU A 32 -8.58 15.18 -3.05
CA GLU A 32 -9.83 15.06 -2.29
C GLU A 32 -9.88 13.77 -1.45
N LEU A 33 -9.29 12.66 -1.92
CA LEU A 33 -9.08 11.46 -1.12
C LEU A 33 -8.33 11.79 0.18
N LEU A 34 -7.18 12.44 0.05
CA LEU A 34 -6.33 12.82 1.19
C LEU A 34 -7.06 13.77 2.15
N GLU A 35 -7.75 14.78 1.62
CA GLU A 35 -8.53 15.72 2.44
C GLU A 35 -9.63 15.01 3.24
N ARG A 36 -10.28 14.00 2.67
CA ARG A 36 -11.33 13.22 3.35
C ARG A 36 -10.78 12.30 4.44
N ILE A 37 -9.64 11.66 4.18
CA ILE A 37 -9.01 10.75 5.14
C ILE A 37 -8.41 11.54 6.31
N LEU A 38 -7.73 12.64 6.03
CA LEU A 38 -6.95 13.38 7.02
C LEU A 38 -7.76 14.47 7.74
N ASP A 39 -8.92 14.84 7.20
CA ASP A 39 -9.74 15.96 7.66
C ASP A 39 -8.99 17.30 7.65
N ILE A 40 -8.23 17.53 6.61
CA ILE A 40 -7.45 18.75 6.36
C ILE A 40 -7.80 19.37 5.02
N LYS A 41 -7.30 20.57 4.77
CA LYS A 41 -7.32 21.21 3.46
C LYS A 41 -5.93 21.18 2.83
N ILE A 42 -5.84 20.65 1.63
CA ILE A 42 -4.62 20.61 0.84
C ILE A 42 -4.74 21.67 -0.27
N LYS A 43 -3.79 22.56 -0.34
CA LYS A 43 -3.79 23.67 -1.30
C LYS A 43 -3.65 23.15 -2.73
N LYS A 44 -2.64 22.33 -2.97
CA LYS A 44 -2.34 21.75 -4.29
C LYS A 44 -1.38 20.58 -4.13
N LEU A 45 -1.61 19.48 -4.88
CA LEU A 45 -0.60 18.44 -5.06
C LEU A 45 0.38 18.85 -6.17
N VAL A 46 1.67 18.74 -5.89
CA VAL A 46 2.73 19.09 -6.84
C VAL A 46 2.84 18.01 -7.91
N TYR A 47 2.89 16.75 -7.49
CA TYR A 47 2.91 15.58 -8.37
C TYR A 47 2.16 14.41 -7.74
N VAL A 48 1.80 13.43 -8.55
CA VAL A 48 1.36 12.11 -8.12
C VAL A 48 2.19 11.10 -8.90
N ALA A 49 2.97 10.30 -8.19
CA ALA A 49 3.73 9.19 -8.74
C ALA A 49 3.28 7.88 -8.09
N GLY A 50 3.44 6.79 -8.76
CA GLY A 50 3.11 5.50 -8.20
C GLY A 50 3.72 4.37 -8.98
N GLN A 51 3.72 3.19 -8.37
CA GLN A 51 4.23 1.93 -8.89
C GLN A 51 5.72 1.94 -9.33
N ASP A 52 6.45 3.02 -9.08
CA ASP A 52 7.89 3.04 -9.30
C ASP A 52 8.57 2.19 -8.22
N THR A 53 9.19 1.10 -8.67
CA THR A 53 10.08 0.30 -7.85
C THR A 53 11.34 1.14 -7.64
N LYS A 54 11.42 1.91 -6.58
CA LYS A 54 12.69 2.49 -6.16
C LYS A 54 13.56 1.36 -5.64
N LYS A 55 14.34 0.76 -6.54
CA LYS A 55 15.46 -0.10 -6.19
C LYS A 55 16.61 0.80 -5.79
N ASP A 56 16.64 1.22 -4.54
CA ASP A 56 17.88 1.70 -3.98
C ASP A 56 18.68 0.50 -3.47
N SER A 57 19.86 0.40 -4.03
CA SER A 57 20.89 -0.58 -3.88
C SER A 57 21.18 -0.98 -2.42
N TYR A 58 21.57 -2.17 -2.27
CA TYR A 58 22.00 -3.05 -1.20
C TYR A 58 20.94 -4.11 -0.92
N ASP A 59 21.04 -5.28 -1.52
CA ASP A 59 20.42 -6.59 -1.16
C ASP A 59 19.10 -6.57 -0.39
N GLY A 60 18.31 -5.48 -0.49
CA GLY A 60 17.14 -5.18 0.29
C GLY A 60 15.83 -5.36 -0.49
N LYS A 61 14.77 -5.59 0.25
CA LYS A 61 13.39 -5.63 -0.23
C LYS A 61 13.05 -4.28 -0.88
N GLY A 62 12.91 -4.23 -2.21
CA GLY A 62 12.49 -3.00 -2.92
C GLY A 62 11.13 -2.51 -2.40
N VAL A 63 10.98 -1.20 -2.27
CA VAL A 63 9.70 -0.59 -1.91
C VAL A 63 8.97 -0.19 -3.20
N ARG A 64 7.76 -0.71 -3.36
CA ARG A 64 6.82 -0.23 -4.35
C ARG A 64 5.72 0.50 -3.61
N LEU A 65 5.55 1.78 -3.90
CA LEU A 65 4.50 2.62 -3.33
C LEU A 65 3.34 2.71 -4.33
N ASP A 66 2.10 2.52 -3.84
CA ASP A 66 0.92 2.62 -4.72
C ASP A 66 0.73 4.07 -5.18
N ILE A 67 0.65 5.00 -4.24
CA ILE A 67 0.60 6.43 -4.52
C ILE A 67 1.64 7.14 -3.66
N TYR A 68 2.51 7.89 -4.30
CA TYR A 68 3.45 8.81 -3.67
C TYR A 68 3.22 10.21 -4.20
N THR A 69 2.94 11.17 -3.33
CA THR A 69 2.64 12.55 -3.72
C THR A 69 3.17 13.55 -2.71
N GLU A 70 3.34 14.77 -3.15
CA GLU A 70 3.76 15.90 -2.32
C GLU A 70 2.84 17.09 -2.55
N ASP A 71 2.53 17.83 -1.50
CA ASP A 71 1.78 19.07 -1.61
C ASP A 71 2.67 20.33 -1.70
N SER A 72 2.03 21.47 -1.89
CA SER A 72 2.73 22.75 -2.00
C SER A 72 3.32 23.27 -0.69
N GLU A 73 3.09 22.58 0.42
CA GLU A 73 3.61 22.90 1.76
C GLU A 73 4.69 21.90 2.19
N ASN A 74 5.25 21.15 1.21
CA ASN A 74 6.29 20.13 1.39
C ASN A 74 5.87 18.94 2.31
N THR A 75 4.58 18.63 2.38
CA THR A 75 4.14 17.38 3.03
C THR A 75 4.11 16.25 2.00
N VAL A 76 4.71 15.14 2.34
CA VAL A 76 4.75 13.91 1.54
C VAL A 76 3.69 12.94 2.02
N TYR A 77 2.93 12.40 1.10
CA TYR A 77 1.91 11.40 1.35
C TYR A 77 2.24 10.11 0.60
N ASN A 78 2.19 9.00 1.31
CA ASN A 78 2.14 7.67 0.71
C ASN A 78 0.80 7.04 1.01
N VAL A 79 0.06 6.60 -0.01
CA VAL A 79 -1.25 5.96 0.14
C VAL A 79 -1.22 4.57 -0.47
N GLU A 80 -1.59 3.59 0.32
CA GLU A 80 -1.61 2.17 -0.03
C GLU A 80 -3.03 1.60 0.05
N MET A 81 -3.48 0.93 -1.02
CA MET A 81 -4.71 0.13 -0.97
C MET A 81 -4.36 -1.31 -0.53
N GLN A 82 -4.98 -1.78 0.53
CA GLN A 82 -4.71 -3.10 1.11
C GLN A 82 -5.98 -3.94 1.15
N ALA A 83 -6.22 -4.69 0.07
CA ALA A 83 -7.39 -5.57 -0.06
C ALA A 83 -7.23 -6.93 0.63
N GLY A 84 -6.02 -7.46 0.74
CA GLY A 84 -5.72 -8.73 1.38
C GLY A 84 -5.31 -8.58 2.85
N LYS A 85 -5.72 -9.51 3.71
CA LYS A 85 -5.29 -9.53 5.12
C LYS A 85 -3.78 -9.64 5.23
N SER A 86 -3.16 -8.75 6.00
CA SER A 86 -1.74 -8.73 6.30
C SER A 86 -1.55 -8.42 7.78
N THR A 87 -0.70 -9.20 8.45
CA THR A 87 -0.43 -9.05 9.89
C THR A 87 0.71 -8.08 10.19
N ASN A 88 1.47 -7.67 9.16
CA ASN A 88 2.70 -6.89 9.35
C ASN A 88 2.60 -5.42 8.90
N LEU A 89 1.40 -4.90 8.66
CA LEU A 89 1.21 -3.51 8.20
C LEU A 89 1.87 -2.45 9.09
N PRO A 90 1.84 -2.55 10.44
CA PRO A 90 2.57 -1.60 11.29
C PRO A 90 4.09 -1.59 11.03
N LYS A 91 4.69 -2.76 10.76
CA LYS A 91 6.12 -2.84 10.39
C LYS A 91 6.36 -2.33 8.97
N ARG A 92 5.44 -2.61 8.03
CA ARG A 92 5.51 -2.06 6.66
C ARG A 92 5.43 -0.54 6.67
N SER A 93 4.53 0.06 7.46
CA SER A 93 4.42 1.52 7.54
C SER A 93 5.72 2.18 8.03
N ARG A 94 6.41 1.54 9.01
CA ARG A 94 7.74 1.99 9.45
C ARG A 94 8.79 1.87 8.35
N PHE A 95 8.78 0.76 7.61
CA PHE A 95 9.73 0.53 6.52
C PHE A 95 9.51 1.52 5.36
N TYR A 96 8.25 1.80 5.01
CA TYR A 96 7.91 2.80 4.00
C TYR A 96 8.34 4.20 4.41
N GLN A 97 8.11 4.58 5.67
CA GLN A 97 8.61 5.82 6.23
C GLN A 97 10.12 5.95 6.04
N SER A 98 10.88 4.93 6.46
CA SER A 98 12.35 4.92 6.34
C SER A 98 12.82 5.03 4.88
N ALA A 99 12.14 4.36 3.95
CA ALA A 99 12.46 4.44 2.53
C ALA A 99 12.19 5.83 1.95
N ILE A 100 11.13 6.50 2.40
CA ILE A 100 10.81 7.87 2.02
C ILE A 100 11.89 8.83 2.55
N ASP A 101 12.28 8.69 3.82
CA ASP A 101 13.26 9.56 4.47
C ASP A 101 14.65 9.42 3.82
N LEU A 102 15.08 8.19 3.52
CA LEU A 102 16.34 7.93 2.81
C LEU A 102 16.40 8.57 1.41
N ASN A 103 15.24 8.70 0.75
CA ASN A 103 15.17 9.36 -0.56
C ASN A 103 15.13 10.89 -0.48
N GLN A 104 14.83 11.46 0.69
CA GLN A 104 14.78 12.92 0.88
C GLN A 104 16.11 13.46 1.36
N LEU A 105 16.86 12.69 2.15
CA LEU A 105 18.07 13.18 2.83
C LEU A 105 19.33 12.60 2.15
N HIS A 106 20.14 13.47 1.57
CA HIS A 106 21.42 13.10 0.96
C HIS A 106 22.60 13.44 1.89
N ALA A 107 23.75 12.83 1.63
CA ALA A 107 24.96 13.08 2.43
C ALA A 107 25.28 14.58 2.51
N GLY A 108 25.45 15.08 3.73
CA GLY A 108 25.76 16.49 4.01
C GLY A 108 24.55 17.41 4.18
N MET A 109 23.33 16.92 4.04
CA MET A 109 22.13 17.67 4.36
C MET A 109 21.82 17.60 5.87
N ASP A 110 21.21 18.67 6.39
CA ASP A 110 20.71 18.72 7.75
C ASP A 110 19.43 17.88 7.88
N TYR A 111 19.18 17.33 9.07
CA TYR A 111 17.96 16.56 9.37
C TYR A 111 16.69 17.43 9.31
N ASP A 112 16.79 18.74 9.48
CA ASP A 112 15.69 19.68 9.30
C ASP A 112 15.16 19.72 7.85
N ALA A 113 15.89 19.15 6.89
CA ALA A 113 15.44 18.99 5.52
C ALA A 113 14.42 17.85 5.33
N LEU A 114 14.23 16.98 6.33
CA LEU A 114 13.20 15.95 6.30
C LEU A 114 11.81 16.59 6.31
N LYS A 115 11.01 16.17 5.34
CA LYS A 115 9.64 16.68 5.16
C LYS A 115 8.66 16.03 6.12
N ASN A 116 7.56 16.71 6.41
CA ASN A 116 6.43 16.07 7.04
C ASN A 116 5.92 14.90 6.16
N THR A 117 5.83 13.71 6.72
CA THR A 117 5.48 12.50 5.95
C THR A 117 4.31 11.77 6.59
N ILE A 118 3.31 11.46 5.77
CA ILE A 118 2.10 10.76 6.19
C ILE A 118 1.97 9.47 5.38
N VAL A 119 2.06 8.32 6.06
CA VAL A 119 1.86 6.99 5.46
C VAL A 119 0.45 6.52 5.77
N ILE A 120 -0.35 6.26 4.73
CA ILE A 120 -1.77 5.94 4.81
C ILE A 120 -2.00 4.53 4.23
N PHE A 121 -2.64 3.66 4.99
CA PHE A 121 -3.17 2.38 4.52
C PHE A 121 -4.69 2.42 4.51
N ILE A 122 -5.30 2.13 3.37
CA ILE A 122 -6.74 1.92 3.24
C ILE A 122 -6.96 0.40 3.24
N CYS A 123 -7.52 -0.13 4.33
CA CYS A 123 -7.61 -1.57 4.56
C CYS A 123 -9.05 -2.07 4.43
N THR A 124 -9.26 -3.16 3.69
CA THR A 124 -10.56 -3.85 3.62
C THR A 124 -10.79 -4.81 4.80
N PHE A 125 -10.08 -4.58 5.91
CA PHE A 125 -10.18 -5.31 7.17
C PHE A 125 -9.69 -4.44 8.32
N ASP A 126 -10.12 -4.72 9.55
CA ASP A 126 -9.65 -4.00 10.73
C ASP A 126 -8.31 -4.55 11.21
N VAL A 127 -7.24 -3.77 11.04
CA VAL A 127 -5.86 -4.11 11.42
C VAL A 127 -5.72 -4.28 12.93
N PHE A 128 -6.45 -3.49 13.73
CA PHE A 128 -6.29 -3.38 15.19
C PHE A 128 -7.46 -3.97 15.98
N LYS A 129 -8.53 -4.41 15.29
CA LYS A 129 -9.72 -5.05 15.90
C LYS A 129 -10.39 -4.20 16.99
N LYS A 130 -10.49 -2.88 16.77
CA LYS A 130 -11.15 -1.92 17.67
C LYS A 130 -12.35 -1.23 17.04
N ASP A 131 -12.67 -1.60 15.82
CA ASP A 131 -13.81 -1.08 15.04
C ASP A 131 -13.80 0.44 14.82
N PHE A 132 -12.62 1.08 14.91
CA PHE A 132 -12.52 2.48 14.54
C PHE A 132 -12.44 2.63 13.03
N LEU A 133 -13.12 3.65 12.51
CA LEU A 133 -13.10 4.00 11.09
C LEU A 133 -11.70 4.41 10.61
N LYS A 134 -10.96 5.08 11.49
CA LYS A 134 -9.61 5.59 11.24
C LYS A 134 -8.77 5.47 12.50
N TYR A 135 -7.55 4.99 12.34
CA TYR A 135 -6.52 4.96 13.36
C TYR A 135 -5.40 5.89 12.95
N THR A 136 -5.08 6.86 13.79
CA THR A 136 -3.96 7.79 13.57
C THR A 136 -2.91 7.60 14.64
N PHE A 137 -1.67 7.35 14.22
CA PHE A 137 -0.54 7.12 15.10
C PHE A 137 0.49 8.24 14.94
N LYS A 138 0.93 8.76 16.06
CA LYS A 138 2.08 9.67 16.22
C LYS A 138 2.97 9.15 17.33
N ASN A 139 4.23 9.54 17.34
CA ASN A 139 5.15 9.24 18.43
C ASN A 139 4.87 10.16 19.63
N ILE A 140 4.59 9.57 20.78
CA ILE A 140 4.28 10.29 22.03
C ILE A 140 5.24 9.85 23.14
N CYS A 141 5.47 10.71 24.12
CA CYS A 141 6.20 10.39 25.33
C CYS A 141 5.36 9.45 26.20
N MET A 142 5.97 8.37 26.70
CA MET A 142 5.25 7.42 27.57
C MET A 142 5.03 7.96 28.98
N GLU A 143 5.89 8.85 29.43
CA GLU A 143 5.84 9.52 30.75
C GLU A 143 4.80 10.65 30.75
N ASP A 144 4.58 11.28 29.59
CA ASP A 144 3.57 12.32 29.37
C ASP A 144 2.89 12.10 28.03
N LYS A 145 1.69 11.54 28.02
CA LYS A 145 0.96 11.16 26.81
C LYS A 145 0.44 12.35 26.00
N GLU A 146 0.47 13.56 26.54
CA GLU A 146 0.12 14.78 25.81
C GLU A 146 1.33 15.35 25.05
N LEU A 147 2.55 14.95 25.43
CA LEU A 147 3.77 15.36 24.76
C LEU A 147 4.02 14.54 23.49
N VAL A 148 3.83 15.18 22.34
CA VAL A 148 4.13 14.59 21.01
C VAL A 148 5.59 14.82 20.68
N LEU A 149 6.29 13.83 20.11
CA LEU A 149 7.71 13.91 19.72
C LEU A 149 7.96 14.98 18.63
N ASN A 150 6.95 15.28 17.83
CA ASN A 150 7.01 16.23 16.70
C ASN A 150 8.11 15.92 15.67
N ASP A 151 8.32 14.65 15.41
CA ASP A 151 9.27 14.13 14.40
C ASP A 151 8.74 14.21 12.96
N ALA A 152 7.67 14.97 12.74
CA ALA A 152 7.02 15.17 11.45
C ALA A 152 6.56 13.88 10.75
N THR A 153 6.34 12.77 11.52
CA THR A 153 5.83 11.52 10.98
C THR A 153 4.42 11.19 11.49
N THR A 154 3.55 10.74 10.58
CA THR A 154 2.20 10.27 10.91
C THR A 154 1.87 8.99 10.15
N LYS A 155 1.23 8.04 10.81
CA LYS A 155 0.72 6.82 10.18
C LYS A 155 -0.78 6.74 10.35
N VAL A 156 -1.49 6.50 9.25
CA VAL A 156 -2.96 6.44 9.24
C VAL A 156 -3.39 5.10 8.67
N PHE A 157 -4.33 4.45 9.36
CA PHE A 157 -4.96 3.23 8.87
C PHE A 157 -6.47 3.49 8.80
N VAL A 158 -7.03 3.40 7.61
CA VAL A 158 -8.47 3.50 7.37
C VAL A 158 -9.04 2.08 7.35
N ASN A 159 -10.02 1.82 8.19
CA ASN A 159 -10.73 0.55 8.25
C ASN A 159 -12.04 0.68 7.46
N THR A 160 -12.11 0.08 6.28
CA THR A 160 -13.34 0.17 5.47
C THR A 160 -14.45 -0.76 5.96
N THR A 161 -14.17 -1.64 6.94
CA THR A 161 -15.15 -2.57 7.53
C THR A 161 -15.74 -2.08 8.85
N ALA A 162 -15.37 -0.87 9.29
CA ALA A 162 -15.89 -0.31 10.54
C ALA A 162 -17.41 -0.14 10.50
N THR A 163 -18.04 -0.25 11.66
CA THR A 163 -19.44 0.08 11.86
C THR A 163 -19.66 1.58 11.62
N LEU A 164 -20.62 1.94 10.77
CA LEU A 164 -20.84 3.32 10.32
C LEU A 164 -22.07 3.97 10.99
N ASP A 165 -22.47 3.50 12.17
CA ASP A 165 -23.70 3.92 12.85
C ASP A 165 -23.48 5.11 13.81
N ASP A 166 -22.25 5.62 13.94
CA ASP A 166 -21.92 6.77 14.79
C ASP A 166 -22.12 8.08 14.01
N GLU A 167 -23.03 8.93 14.51
CA GLU A 167 -23.33 10.25 13.95
C GLU A 167 -22.13 11.24 13.98
N ASN A 168 -21.13 10.96 14.82
CA ASN A 168 -19.91 11.80 14.93
C ASN A 168 -18.86 11.47 13.86
N LEU A 169 -19.08 10.44 13.03
CA LEU A 169 -18.15 10.11 11.95
C LEU A 169 -18.14 11.20 10.87
N ASN A 170 -16.94 11.49 10.35
CA ASN A 170 -16.81 12.42 9.23
C ASN A 170 -17.62 11.92 8.01
N PRO A 171 -18.70 12.62 7.60
CA PRO A 171 -19.59 12.12 6.56
C PRO A 171 -18.90 11.96 5.19
N LYS A 172 -17.86 12.75 4.92
CA LYS A 172 -17.08 12.65 3.69
C LYS A 172 -16.23 11.37 3.65
N LEU A 173 -15.66 10.98 4.79
CA LEU A 173 -14.93 9.72 4.91
C LEU A 173 -15.89 8.53 4.84
N VAL A 174 -17.05 8.61 5.48
CA VAL A 174 -18.11 7.59 5.40
C VAL A 174 -18.56 7.38 3.95
N SER A 175 -18.79 8.48 3.21
CA SER A 175 -19.15 8.44 1.79
C SER A 175 -18.09 7.70 0.95
N LEU A 176 -16.81 8.03 1.16
CA LEU A 176 -15.68 7.36 0.49
C LEU A 176 -15.67 5.86 0.80
N ILE A 177 -15.85 5.47 2.05
CA ILE A 177 -15.84 4.06 2.46
C ILE A 177 -17.01 3.28 1.86
N LYS A 178 -18.21 3.85 1.84
CA LYS A 178 -19.37 3.26 1.16
C LYS A 178 -19.07 3.02 -0.33
N TYR A 179 -18.41 3.99 -0.98
CA TYR A 179 -18.02 3.82 -2.37
C TYR A 179 -16.97 2.71 -2.54
N ILE A 180 -15.91 2.69 -1.73
CA ILE A 180 -14.88 1.64 -1.78
C ILE A 180 -15.52 0.25 -1.59
N ASN A 181 -16.45 0.11 -0.64
CA ASN A 181 -17.02 -1.21 -0.32
C ASN A 181 -18.02 -1.74 -1.35
N SER A 182 -18.86 -0.89 -1.88
CA SER A 182 -20.05 -1.29 -2.66
C SER A 182 -20.34 -0.38 -3.86
N GLU A 183 -19.42 0.49 -4.24
CA GLU A 183 -19.60 1.48 -5.32
C GLU A 183 -20.87 2.36 -5.12
N THR A 184 -21.28 2.56 -3.85
CA THR A 184 -22.43 3.38 -3.53
C THR A 184 -22.08 4.86 -3.64
N ILE A 185 -22.74 5.55 -4.56
CA ILE A 185 -22.57 6.99 -4.81
C ILE A 185 -23.45 7.75 -3.82
N THR A 186 -22.84 8.58 -2.97
CA THR A 186 -23.53 9.35 -1.95
C THR A 186 -23.24 10.85 -2.00
N ASP A 187 -22.23 11.26 -2.76
CA ASP A 187 -21.87 12.67 -2.96
C ASP A 187 -21.18 12.90 -4.30
N GLU A 188 -20.83 14.16 -4.59
CA GLU A 188 -20.23 14.56 -5.87
C GLU A 188 -18.83 13.95 -6.08
N TYR A 189 -18.07 13.72 -5.02
CA TYR A 189 -16.76 13.08 -5.14
C TYR A 189 -16.87 11.60 -5.51
N THR A 190 -17.74 10.85 -4.83
CA THR A 190 -17.97 9.44 -5.14
C THR A 190 -18.55 9.25 -6.53
N LYS A 191 -19.31 10.22 -7.05
CA LYS A 191 -19.74 10.24 -8.43
C LYS A 191 -18.57 10.42 -9.41
N LYS A 192 -17.64 11.34 -9.12
CA LYS A 192 -16.42 11.52 -9.92
C LYS A 192 -15.53 10.27 -9.88
N LEU A 193 -15.42 9.60 -8.74
CA LEU A 193 -14.71 8.34 -8.61
C LEU A 193 -15.33 7.25 -9.49
N ASP A 194 -16.65 7.12 -9.43
CA ASP A 194 -17.38 6.13 -10.24
C ASP A 194 -17.19 6.37 -11.73
N GLU A 195 -17.27 7.63 -12.16
CA GLU A 195 -17.04 8.00 -13.55
C GLU A 195 -15.59 7.66 -13.99
N ALA A 196 -14.60 7.96 -13.15
CA ALA A 196 -13.19 7.63 -13.42
C ALA A 196 -12.97 6.12 -13.51
N VAL A 197 -13.55 5.33 -12.62
CA VAL A 197 -13.50 3.86 -12.65
C VAL A 197 -14.13 3.32 -13.91
N ARG A 198 -15.33 3.80 -14.29
CA ARG A 198 -16.03 3.39 -15.52
C ARG A 198 -15.23 3.72 -16.78
N ILE A 199 -14.60 4.89 -16.85
CA ILE A 199 -13.73 5.26 -17.96
C ILE A 199 -12.57 4.26 -18.09
N LYS A 200 -11.92 3.89 -16.97
CA LYS A 200 -10.83 2.90 -17.00
C LYS A 200 -11.34 1.52 -17.44
N ARG A 201 -12.44 1.02 -16.88
CA ARG A 201 -13.04 -0.27 -17.28
C ARG A 201 -13.33 -0.36 -18.77
N ARG A 202 -13.77 0.75 -19.42
CA ARG A 202 -14.07 0.81 -20.85
C ARG A 202 -12.85 1.02 -21.73
N SER A 203 -11.73 1.44 -21.18
CA SER A 203 -10.52 1.75 -21.93
C SER A 203 -9.78 0.49 -22.37
N ALA A 204 -9.65 0.27 -23.69
CA ALA A 204 -8.86 -0.84 -24.23
C ALA A 204 -7.38 -0.73 -23.83
N ASP A 205 -6.79 0.47 -23.85
CA ASP A 205 -5.40 0.72 -23.43
C ASP A 205 -5.20 0.36 -21.95
N TRP A 206 -6.15 0.72 -21.09
CA TRP A 206 -6.08 0.36 -19.68
C TRP A 206 -6.16 -1.16 -19.48
N ARG A 207 -7.06 -1.83 -20.19
CA ARG A 207 -7.18 -3.31 -20.13
C ARG A 207 -5.87 -4.00 -20.50
N VAL A 208 -5.22 -3.54 -21.57
CA VAL A 208 -3.90 -4.08 -21.98
C VAL A 208 -2.84 -3.86 -20.89
N LYS A 209 -2.78 -2.67 -20.28
CA LYS A 209 -1.86 -2.38 -19.18
C LYS A 209 -2.14 -3.24 -17.95
N TYR A 210 -3.41 -3.43 -17.61
CA TYR A 210 -3.84 -4.29 -16.51
C TYR A 210 -3.46 -5.76 -16.76
N MET A 211 -3.73 -6.28 -17.96
CA MET A 211 -3.31 -7.65 -18.32
C MET A 211 -1.80 -7.84 -18.19
N LYS A 212 -1.01 -6.88 -18.67
CA LYS A 212 0.45 -6.92 -18.52
C LYS A 212 0.88 -6.90 -17.05
N TYR A 213 0.20 -6.11 -16.23
CA TYR A 213 0.43 -6.06 -14.78
C TYR A 213 0.15 -7.42 -14.11
N GLU A 214 -1.02 -8.01 -14.36
CA GLU A 214 -1.40 -9.33 -13.86
C GLU A 214 -0.42 -10.42 -14.31
N LEU A 215 0.01 -10.42 -15.58
CA LEU A 215 1.01 -11.36 -16.08
C LEU A 215 2.33 -11.23 -15.33
N ASN A 216 2.81 -10.02 -15.08
CA ASN A 216 4.03 -9.80 -14.30
C ASN A 216 3.90 -10.30 -12.85
N LEU A 217 2.71 -10.19 -12.24
CA LEU A 217 2.47 -10.75 -10.90
C LEU A 217 2.52 -12.28 -10.92
N LEU A 218 1.87 -12.92 -11.89
CA LEU A 218 1.89 -14.37 -12.06
C LEU A 218 3.28 -14.91 -12.34
N GLU A 219 4.09 -14.20 -13.13
CA GLU A 219 5.48 -14.58 -13.38
C GLU A 219 6.31 -14.56 -12.09
N ARG A 220 6.17 -13.51 -11.27
CA ARG A 220 6.86 -13.41 -9.97
C ARG A 220 6.45 -14.51 -9.00
N GLU A 221 5.18 -14.83 -8.96
CA GLU A 221 4.65 -15.93 -8.13
C GLU A 221 5.25 -17.27 -8.56
N ARG A 222 5.25 -17.57 -9.86
CA ARG A 222 5.87 -18.77 -10.43
C ARG A 222 7.38 -18.85 -10.19
N GLU A 223 8.08 -17.73 -10.26
CA GLU A 223 9.50 -17.68 -9.91
C GLU A 223 9.72 -18.01 -8.43
N GLY A 224 8.86 -17.48 -7.55
CA GLY A 224 8.89 -17.79 -6.13
C GLY A 224 8.62 -19.28 -5.85
N GLU A 225 7.63 -19.88 -6.52
CA GLU A 225 7.34 -21.31 -6.44
C GLU A 225 8.51 -22.17 -6.94
N LYS A 226 9.09 -21.83 -8.07
CA LYS A 226 10.26 -22.56 -8.63
C LYS A 226 11.45 -22.50 -7.68
N ARG A 227 11.72 -21.34 -7.09
CA ARG A 227 12.80 -21.16 -6.09
C ARG A 227 12.58 -22.06 -4.89
N LEU A 228 11.36 -22.09 -4.36
CA LEU A 228 11.01 -22.94 -3.24
C LEU A 228 11.14 -24.43 -3.60
N ALA A 229 10.62 -24.85 -4.75
CA ALA A 229 10.73 -26.24 -5.23
C ALA A 229 12.19 -26.66 -5.40
N THR A 230 13.04 -25.79 -5.97
CA THR A 230 14.48 -26.03 -6.11
C THR A 230 15.16 -26.21 -4.75
N LEU A 231 14.84 -25.35 -3.77
CA LEU A 231 15.38 -25.48 -2.41
C LEU A 231 14.94 -26.78 -1.76
N MET A 232 13.66 -27.12 -1.87
CA MET A 232 13.13 -28.36 -1.30
C MET A 232 13.80 -29.60 -1.90
N ASP A 233 14.05 -29.63 -3.21
CA ASP A 233 14.75 -30.73 -3.89
C ASP A 233 16.20 -30.88 -3.41
N LEU A 234 16.92 -29.76 -3.22
CA LEU A 234 18.28 -29.76 -2.70
C LEU A 234 18.33 -30.28 -1.26
N LEU A 235 17.46 -29.77 -0.38
CA LEU A 235 17.36 -30.23 1.01
C LEU A 235 17.02 -31.70 1.10
N TYR A 236 16.12 -32.19 0.24
CA TYR A 236 15.76 -33.60 0.16
C TYR A 236 16.97 -34.49 -0.23
N LYS A 237 17.73 -34.08 -1.24
CA LYS A 237 18.95 -34.80 -1.69
C LYS A 237 20.04 -34.85 -0.63
N GLU A 238 20.12 -33.83 0.21
CA GLU A 238 21.07 -33.75 1.32
C GLU A 238 20.55 -34.34 2.62
N HIS A 239 19.36 -34.95 2.61
CA HIS A 239 18.69 -35.52 3.80
C HIS A 239 18.41 -34.52 4.93
N ARG A 240 18.28 -33.22 4.61
CA ARG A 240 17.99 -32.13 5.56
C ARG A 240 16.48 -31.98 5.81
N PHE A 241 15.84 -33.02 6.29
CA PHE A 241 14.38 -33.08 6.42
C PHE A 241 13.82 -32.08 7.45
N ASP A 242 14.55 -31.81 8.53
CA ASP A 242 14.16 -30.82 9.54
C ASP A 242 14.12 -29.41 8.94
N ASP A 243 15.11 -29.09 8.09
CA ASP A 243 15.16 -27.82 7.39
C ASP A 243 13.98 -27.63 6.41
N MET A 244 13.51 -28.71 5.76
CA MET A 244 12.34 -28.64 4.89
C MET A 244 11.08 -28.19 5.65
N GLY A 245 10.88 -28.71 6.88
CA GLY A 245 9.77 -28.28 7.74
C GLY A 245 9.89 -26.81 8.15
N GLN A 246 11.08 -26.38 8.50
CA GLN A 246 11.33 -25.00 8.92
C GLN A 246 11.21 -24.01 7.73
N VAL A 247 11.72 -24.35 6.57
CA VAL A 247 11.60 -23.55 5.33
C VAL A 247 10.14 -23.26 4.96
N ALA A 248 9.24 -24.22 5.19
CA ALA A 248 7.83 -24.06 4.87
C ALA A 248 7.15 -22.99 5.74
N SER A 249 7.54 -22.85 7.01
CA SER A 249 6.90 -21.98 8.00
C SER A 249 7.67 -20.71 8.32
N ASP A 250 8.98 -20.67 8.11
CA ASP A 250 9.89 -19.58 8.48
C ASP A 250 10.49 -18.92 7.23
N GLU A 251 9.99 -17.72 6.90
CA GLU A 251 10.46 -16.94 5.74
C GLU A 251 11.92 -16.52 5.89
N GLU A 252 12.35 -16.14 7.09
CA GLU A 252 13.71 -15.65 7.35
C GLU A 252 14.72 -16.79 7.19
N TYR A 253 14.40 -17.96 7.71
CA TYR A 253 15.21 -19.17 7.54
C TYR A 253 15.27 -19.58 6.07
N ARG A 254 14.16 -19.53 5.35
CA ARG A 254 14.10 -19.80 3.92
C ARG A 254 14.99 -18.85 3.10
N GLN A 255 15.01 -17.55 3.42
CA GLN A 255 15.87 -16.57 2.74
C GLN A 255 17.36 -16.84 3.03
N LYS A 256 17.69 -17.29 4.23
CA LYS A 256 19.06 -17.72 4.56
C LYS A 256 19.51 -18.88 3.68
N LEU A 257 18.66 -19.90 3.53
CA LEU A 257 18.97 -21.07 2.71
C LEU A 257 19.01 -20.74 1.21
N TYR A 258 18.15 -19.83 0.71
CA TYR A 258 18.29 -19.35 -0.68
C TYR A 258 19.69 -18.77 -0.96
N LYS A 259 20.27 -18.02 0.00
CA LYS A 259 21.64 -17.49 -0.11
C LYS A 259 22.69 -18.61 -0.03
N GLU A 260 22.54 -19.53 0.91
CA GLU A 260 23.44 -20.67 1.09
C GLU A 260 23.56 -21.52 -0.18
N TYR A 261 22.42 -21.77 -0.85
CA TYR A 261 22.36 -22.57 -2.09
C TYR A 261 22.47 -21.74 -3.38
N ASN A 262 22.72 -20.43 -3.30
CA ASN A 262 22.79 -19.52 -4.45
C ASN A 262 21.54 -19.56 -5.36
N ILE A 263 20.36 -19.75 -4.78
CA ILE A 263 19.08 -19.73 -5.48
C ILE A 263 18.63 -18.27 -5.64
N GLN A 264 18.61 -17.78 -6.89
CA GLN A 264 18.21 -16.40 -7.25
C GLN A 264 16.70 -16.28 -7.48
#